data_6d1c576f57b8fde9fe06ccfd8d126be8
#
_entry.id   6d1c576f57b8fde9fe06ccfd8d126be8
#
_cell.length_a   1.000
_cell.length_b   1.000
_cell.length_c   1.000
_cell.angle_alpha   90.00
_cell.angle_beta   90.00
_cell.angle_gamma   90.00
#
_symmetry.space_group_name_H-M   'P 1'
#
loop_
_entity.id
_entity.type
_entity.pdbx_description
1 polymer ?
#
loop_
_entity_poly.entity_id
_entity_poly.type
_entity_poly.pdbx_seq_one_letter_code
_entity_poly.pdbx_strand_id
1 'polypeptide(L)'
;MDNTEKKTGGRLVSLDAFRGFDMMMIIGFDAMMWELGRWIYGGPNWLTTQFSHPQWYGLSFYDCIFPTFLFIAGLSFPFSYARQVEKGLSPLTIHLRIFKRAAILIALGWVIDGPILKVGFSESLRYGSVLGKIGLGSMLAALYYVHFRRWTRIFICAGLIVGYAVLLNLIVAPDFPNSSPFSVEGNFIGWLDRLSTPGRLSCGGTVNGVHYPSLCEASGLYVTFFAAATAMLGTFAGEIVRSARFSCARKALNLVAMAAGLLAAGLVMLKFVPLSKKLWSPSFMLLVGSGSTAVFALFYYLADVRMWRGWTTFFAVIGLNSITVYMLFHIFDFYGASKFFLGGVSAQIANPSGAAFVVNCGAFALAWLAMYFLYRKKTFLKV
;
A
#
# COMPACT_ATOMS: atom_id res chain seq x y z
N MET A 1 3.87 -13.32 -42.40
CA MET A 1 3.30 -12.60 -41.23
C MET A 1 4.30 -12.73 -40.12
N ASP A 2 5.11 -11.72 -39.99
CA ASP A 2 6.36 -11.74 -39.22
C ASP A 2 6.07 -11.42 -37.75
N ASN A 3 6.08 -12.45 -36.92
CA ASN A 3 5.92 -12.34 -35.48
C ASN A 3 7.30 -12.13 -34.84
N THR A 4 7.88 -10.97 -35.03
CA THR A 4 9.03 -10.54 -34.25
C THR A 4 8.56 -10.30 -32.79
N GLU A 5 8.58 -11.37 -31.99
CA GLU A 5 8.59 -11.29 -30.51
C GLU A 5 9.78 -10.42 -30.10
N LYS A 6 9.52 -9.12 -29.93
CA LYS A 6 10.47 -8.23 -29.26
C LYS A 6 10.77 -8.84 -27.90
N LYS A 7 12.00 -9.32 -27.72
CA LYS A 7 12.60 -9.74 -26.45
C LYS A 7 12.12 -8.83 -25.34
N THR A 8 11.43 -9.38 -24.35
CA THR A 8 10.77 -8.68 -23.26
C THR A 8 11.78 -8.15 -22.22
N GLY A 9 12.67 -7.27 -22.66
CA GLY A 9 13.41 -6.33 -21.79
C GLY A 9 12.61 -5.04 -21.57
N GLY A 10 11.36 -4.96 -22.08
CA GLY A 10 10.50 -3.80 -22.02
C GLY A 10 9.87 -3.60 -20.64
N ARG A 11 9.66 -2.34 -20.31
CA ARG A 11 8.95 -1.91 -19.10
C ARG A 11 7.48 -2.35 -19.21
N LEU A 12 6.92 -2.94 -18.13
CA LEU A 12 5.53 -3.40 -18.09
C LEU A 12 4.60 -2.19 -17.88
N VAL A 13 3.83 -1.84 -18.91
CA VAL A 13 2.98 -0.65 -18.94
C VAL A 13 1.87 -0.74 -17.89
N SER A 14 1.24 -1.91 -17.78
CA SER A 14 0.20 -2.14 -16.76
C SER A 14 0.68 -1.94 -15.34
N LEU A 15 1.91 -2.31 -15.03
CA LEU A 15 2.48 -2.14 -13.69
C LEU A 15 2.71 -0.67 -13.33
N ASP A 16 3.22 0.13 -14.28
CA ASP A 16 3.41 1.56 -14.07
C ASP A 16 2.07 2.30 -13.93
N ALA A 17 1.08 1.93 -14.75
CA ALA A 17 -0.27 2.45 -14.64
C ALA A 17 -0.96 2.05 -13.33
N PHE A 18 -0.83 0.79 -12.91
CA PHE A 18 -1.43 0.30 -11.66
C PHE A 18 -0.82 0.99 -10.43
N ARG A 19 0.51 1.21 -10.43
CA ARG A 19 1.17 1.98 -9.37
C ARG A 19 0.66 3.42 -9.33
N GLY A 20 0.45 4.04 -10.49
CA GLY A 20 -0.10 5.40 -10.58
C GLY A 20 -1.56 5.48 -10.15
N PHE A 21 -2.36 4.48 -10.48
CA PHE A 21 -3.74 4.38 -10.01
C PHE A 21 -3.80 4.31 -8.48
N ASP A 22 -2.99 3.46 -7.88
CA ASP A 22 -2.93 3.30 -6.43
C ASP A 22 -2.46 4.61 -5.74
N MET A 23 -1.40 5.23 -6.27
CA MET A 23 -0.88 6.48 -5.73
C MET A 23 -1.84 7.66 -5.93
N MET A 24 -2.61 7.70 -7.01
CA MET A 24 -3.63 8.73 -7.26
C MET A 24 -4.59 8.87 -6.08
N MET A 25 -4.96 7.75 -5.46
CA MET A 25 -5.89 7.72 -4.33
C MET A 25 -5.37 8.47 -3.10
N ILE A 26 -4.04 8.57 -2.95
CA ILE A 26 -3.40 9.19 -1.76
C ILE A 26 -3.12 10.68 -1.98
N ILE A 27 -3.00 11.13 -3.23
CA ILE A 27 -2.60 12.50 -3.56
C ILE A 27 -3.80 13.43 -3.78
N GLY A 28 -4.87 13.26 -3.00
CA GLY A 28 -6.02 14.15 -2.95
C GLY A 28 -7.26 13.66 -3.67
N PHE A 29 -7.21 12.52 -4.39
CA PHE A 29 -8.41 11.94 -4.98
C PHE A 29 -9.40 11.44 -3.91
N ASP A 30 -8.89 10.95 -2.79
CA ASP A 30 -9.66 10.58 -1.60
C ASP A 30 -10.47 11.77 -1.06
N ALA A 31 -9.82 12.91 -0.86
CA ALA A 31 -10.46 14.13 -0.38
C ALA A 31 -11.53 14.66 -1.38
N MET A 32 -11.25 14.57 -2.69
CA MET A 32 -12.23 14.88 -3.73
C MET A 32 -13.47 14.00 -3.60
N MET A 33 -13.32 12.69 -3.52
CA MET A 33 -14.45 11.76 -3.46
C MET A 33 -15.22 11.88 -2.16
N TRP A 34 -14.54 12.16 -1.06
CA TRP A 34 -15.19 12.40 0.23
C TRP A 34 -16.05 13.65 0.22
N GLU A 35 -15.54 14.78 -0.29
CA GLU A 35 -16.31 16.02 -0.41
C GLU A 35 -17.42 15.92 -1.47
N LEU A 36 -17.20 15.21 -2.56
CA LEU A 36 -18.24 14.92 -3.56
C LEU A 36 -19.40 14.15 -2.92
N GLY A 37 -19.11 13.14 -2.11
CA GLY A 37 -20.13 12.38 -1.39
C GLY A 37 -20.96 13.27 -0.46
N ARG A 38 -20.31 14.14 0.30
CA ARG A 38 -20.99 15.10 1.18
C ARG A 38 -21.83 16.13 0.40
N TRP A 39 -21.31 16.59 -0.72
CA TRP A 39 -22.01 17.55 -1.56
C TRP A 39 -23.30 16.98 -2.16
N ILE A 40 -23.23 15.76 -2.68
CA ILE A 40 -24.39 15.12 -3.34
C ILE A 40 -25.42 14.63 -2.33
N TYR A 41 -25.00 14.02 -1.22
CA TYR A 41 -25.88 13.31 -0.28
C TYR A 41 -26.11 14.03 1.05
N GLY A 42 -25.41 15.14 1.30
CA GLY A 42 -25.67 16.01 2.47
C GLY A 42 -25.18 15.48 3.82
N GLY A 43 -24.36 14.44 3.89
CA GLY A 43 -23.86 13.89 5.16
C GLY A 43 -23.09 12.59 5.00
N PRO A 44 -22.88 11.79 6.07
CA PRO A 44 -22.29 10.46 5.98
C PRO A 44 -23.11 9.57 5.04
N ASN A 45 -22.44 8.96 4.07
CA ASN A 45 -23.08 8.13 3.05
C ASN A 45 -22.11 7.03 2.58
N TRP A 46 -22.57 6.17 1.66
CA TRP A 46 -21.74 5.08 1.15
C TRP A 46 -20.39 5.59 0.58
N LEU A 47 -20.40 6.68 -0.21
CA LEU A 47 -19.18 7.20 -0.83
C LEU A 47 -18.19 7.72 0.22
N THR A 48 -18.65 8.54 1.17
CA THR A 48 -17.78 9.03 2.26
C THR A 48 -17.23 7.88 3.09
N THR A 49 -18.02 6.83 3.33
CA THR A 49 -17.58 5.65 4.08
C THR A 49 -16.48 4.90 3.33
N GLN A 50 -16.54 4.79 1.98
CA GLN A 50 -15.49 4.14 1.20
C GLN A 50 -14.17 4.92 1.18
N PHE A 51 -14.20 6.25 1.36
CA PHE A 51 -13.02 7.12 1.40
C PHE A 51 -12.66 7.58 2.82
N SER A 52 -13.07 6.81 3.84
CA SER A 52 -12.68 7.00 5.23
C SER A 52 -12.11 5.69 5.80
N HIS A 53 -11.42 5.80 6.94
CA HIS A 53 -10.91 4.62 7.65
C HIS A 53 -11.89 4.16 8.73
N PRO A 54 -12.26 2.85 8.78
CA PRO A 54 -12.89 2.27 9.95
C PRO A 54 -12.03 2.46 11.21
N GLN A 55 -12.66 2.59 12.34
CA GLN A 55 -11.92 2.83 13.59
C GLN A 55 -10.97 1.66 13.93
N TRP A 56 -11.47 0.42 13.86
CA TRP A 56 -10.69 -0.77 14.18
C TRP A 56 -11.05 -1.98 13.30
N TYR A 57 -12.32 -2.35 13.24
CA TYR A 57 -12.82 -3.44 12.40
C TYR A 57 -13.51 -2.91 11.15
N GLY A 58 -13.34 -3.63 10.06
CA GLY A 58 -13.96 -3.32 8.77
C GLY A 58 -12.96 -3.13 7.66
N LEU A 59 -13.48 -2.85 6.48
CA LEU A 59 -12.72 -2.58 5.26
C LEU A 59 -13.45 -1.51 4.46
N SER A 60 -12.77 -0.41 4.17
CA SER A 60 -13.16 0.54 3.15
C SER A 60 -12.29 0.38 1.91
N PHE A 61 -12.72 0.95 0.80
CA PHE A 61 -11.91 1.01 -0.41
C PHE A 61 -10.55 1.69 -0.13
N TYR A 62 -10.55 2.77 0.65
CA TYR A 62 -9.35 3.52 0.98
C TYR A 62 -8.35 2.71 1.84
N ASP A 63 -8.82 1.72 2.59
CA ASP A 63 -7.93 0.82 3.32
C ASP A 63 -7.15 -0.14 2.44
N CYS A 64 -7.59 -0.36 1.21
CA CYS A 64 -6.90 -1.23 0.26
C CYS A 64 -5.65 -0.59 -0.35
N ILE A 65 -5.53 0.75 -0.34
CA ILE A 65 -4.51 1.49 -1.08
C ILE A 65 -3.10 1.15 -0.56
N PHE A 66 -2.86 1.35 0.72
CA PHE A 66 -1.55 1.08 1.31
C PHE A 66 -1.07 -0.38 1.16
N PRO A 67 -1.89 -1.41 1.46
CA PRO A 67 -1.50 -2.80 1.21
C PRO A 67 -1.28 -3.12 -0.27
N THR A 68 -2.06 -2.49 -1.17
CA THR A 68 -1.85 -2.61 -2.62
C THR A 68 -0.49 -2.07 -3.03
N PHE A 69 -0.03 -0.96 -2.43
CA PHE A 69 1.31 -0.45 -2.68
C PHE A 69 2.40 -1.42 -2.23
N LEU A 70 2.22 -2.08 -1.07
CA LEU A 70 3.11 -3.15 -0.60
C LEU A 70 3.08 -4.37 -1.53
N PHE A 71 1.90 -4.76 -2.02
CA PHE A 71 1.75 -5.81 -3.04
C PHE A 71 2.47 -5.44 -4.35
N ILE A 72 2.33 -4.19 -4.84
CA ILE A 72 3.01 -3.68 -6.04
C ILE A 72 4.54 -3.69 -5.87
N ALA A 73 5.05 -3.39 -4.68
CA ALA A 73 6.47 -3.49 -4.39
C ALA A 73 6.97 -4.93 -4.59
N GLY A 74 6.22 -5.92 -4.08
CA GLY A 74 6.47 -7.33 -4.32
C GLY A 74 6.35 -7.72 -5.79
N LEU A 75 5.29 -7.31 -6.47
CA LEU A 75 5.02 -7.57 -7.90
C LEU A 75 6.16 -7.10 -8.80
N SER A 76 6.78 -5.98 -8.45
CA SER A 76 7.88 -5.38 -9.20
C SER A 76 9.21 -6.13 -9.04
N PHE A 77 9.39 -6.84 -7.92
CA PHE A 77 10.68 -7.41 -7.52
C PHE A 77 11.20 -8.48 -8.49
N PRO A 78 10.42 -9.46 -8.99
CA PRO A 78 10.89 -10.46 -9.95
C PRO A 78 11.49 -9.86 -11.23
N PHE A 79 10.96 -8.71 -11.69
CA PHE A 79 11.48 -8.00 -12.84
C PHE A 79 12.78 -7.26 -12.53
N SER A 80 12.84 -6.62 -11.36
CA SER A 80 14.04 -5.93 -10.90
C SER A 80 15.19 -6.90 -10.65
N TYR A 81 14.91 -8.00 -9.97
CA TYR A 81 15.89 -9.04 -9.67
C TYR A 81 16.48 -9.65 -10.94
N ALA A 82 15.63 -10.04 -11.90
CA ALA A 82 16.09 -10.59 -13.16
C ALA A 82 17.04 -9.66 -13.91
N ARG A 83 16.68 -8.38 -14.02
CA ARG A 83 17.56 -7.37 -14.64
C ARG A 83 18.90 -7.21 -13.92
N GLN A 84 18.93 -7.38 -12.61
CA GLN A 84 20.17 -7.31 -11.83
C GLN A 84 21.05 -8.53 -12.10
N VAL A 85 20.46 -9.72 -12.17
CA VAL A 85 21.17 -10.96 -12.52
C VAL A 85 21.67 -10.92 -13.98
N GLU A 86 20.85 -10.47 -14.93
CA GLU A 86 21.24 -10.28 -16.32
C GLU A 86 22.41 -9.30 -16.52
N LYS A 87 22.52 -8.32 -15.62
CA LYS A 87 23.66 -7.38 -15.57
C LYS A 87 24.89 -7.93 -14.87
N GLY A 88 24.87 -9.16 -14.39
CA GLY A 88 25.98 -9.80 -13.70
C GLY A 88 26.31 -9.22 -12.34
N LEU A 89 25.34 -8.59 -11.65
CA LEU A 89 25.58 -8.03 -10.32
C LEU A 89 25.83 -9.14 -9.30
N SER A 90 26.84 -8.93 -8.43
CA SER A 90 27.14 -9.88 -7.36
C SER A 90 25.98 -10.00 -6.37
N PRO A 91 25.82 -11.17 -5.72
CA PRO A 91 24.80 -11.36 -4.66
C PRO A 91 24.87 -10.30 -3.57
N LEU A 92 26.07 -9.93 -3.12
CA LEU A 92 26.26 -8.88 -2.13
C LEU A 92 25.70 -7.53 -2.59
N THR A 93 25.95 -7.15 -3.85
CA THR A 93 25.42 -5.92 -4.43
C THR A 93 23.89 -5.91 -4.45
N ILE A 94 23.26 -7.06 -4.76
CA ILE A 94 21.81 -7.21 -4.75
C ILE A 94 21.25 -7.02 -3.33
N HIS A 95 21.87 -7.66 -2.32
CA HIS A 95 21.49 -7.51 -0.92
C HIS A 95 21.62 -6.05 -0.44
N LEU A 96 22.74 -5.41 -0.72
CA LEU A 96 22.97 -4.02 -0.37
C LEU A 96 21.91 -3.08 -0.97
N ARG A 97 21.47 -3.34 -2.20
CA ARG A 97 20.36 -2.57 -2.82
C ARG A 97 19.01 -2.80 -2.12
N ILE A 98 18.73 -4.03 -1.71
CA ILE A 98 17.50 -4.36 -0.95
C ILE A 98 17.52 -3.60 0.39
N PHE A 99 18.60 -3.69 1.15
CA PHE A 99 18.76 -3.02 2.45
C PHE A 99 18.76 -1.49 2.29
N LYS A 100 19.52 -0.95 1.33
CA LYS A 100 19.56 0.49 1.05
C LYS A 100 18.16 1.05 0.77
N ARG A 101 17.36 0.36 -0.05
CA ARG A 101 16.00 0.77 -0.35
C ARG A 101 15.12 0.79 0.90
N ALA A 102 15.20 -0.24 1.74
CA ALA A 102 14.45 -0.29 2.98
C ALA A 102 14.86 0.86 3.92
N ALA A 103 16.16 1.08 4.11
CA ALA A 103 16.69 2.15 4.96
C ALA A 103 16.24 3.55 4.49
N ILE A 104 16.28 3.81 3.18
CA ILE A 104 15.79 5.10 2.62
C ILE A 104 14.29 5.25 2.90
N LEU A 105 13.47 4.22 2.67
CA LEU A 105 12.03 4.29 2.92
C LEU A 105 11.70 4.51 4.40
N ILE A 106 12.44 3.87 5.32
CA ILE A 106 12.29 4.10 6.76
C ILE A 106 12.62 5.55 7.10
N ALA A 107 13.76 6.07 6.63
CA ALA A 107 14.17 7.45 6.88
C ALA A 107 13.15 8.47 6.33
N LEU A 108 12.67 8.28 5.09
CA LEU A 108 11.62 9.11 4.51
C LEU A 108 10.30 9.03 5.31
N GLY A 109 9.96 7.85 5.83
CA GLY A 109 8.80 7.65 6.68
C GLY A 109 8.90 8.43 7.99
N TRP A 110 10.06 8.48 8.62
CA TRP A 110 10.27 9.30 9.84
C TRP A 110 10.16 10.80 9.57
N VAL A 111 10.53 11.25 8.37
CA VAL A 111 10.34 12.66 7.97
C VAL A 111 8.85 12.99 7.82
N ILE A 112 8.05 12.11 7.27
CA ILE A 112 6.63 12.37 6.97
C ILE A 112 5.72 12.03 8.15
N ASP A 113 5.75 10.76 8.61
CA ASP A 113 4.80 10.26 9.61
C ASP A 113 5.31 10.50 11.04
N GLY A 114 6.63 10.51 11.23
CA GLY A 114 7.28 10.63 12.51
C GLY A 114 7.65 12.06 12.94
N PRO A 115 7.38 13.08 12.18
CA PRO A 115 7.90 14.46 12.09
C PRO A 115 9.27 14.69 12.75
N ILE A 116 10.22 13.80 12.51
CA ILE A 116 11.56 13.85 13.14
C ILE A 116 12.27 15.20 12.97
N LEU A 117 12.03 15.89 11.84
CA LEU A 117 12.60 17.20 11.57
C LEU A 117 12.02 18.30 12.50
N LYS A 118 10.83 18.07 13.08
CA LYS A 118 10.18 19.03 13.99
C LYS A 118 10.46 18.73 15.46
N VAL A 119 10.49 17.44 15.83
CA VAL A 119 10.55 17.03 17.25
C VAL A 119 11.86 16.32 17.62
N GLY A 120 12.71 16.00 16.64
CA GLY A 120 13.93 15.23 16.87
C GLY A 120 13.64 13.79 17.35
N PHE A 121 14.64 13.15 17.96
CA PHE A 121 14.48 11.85 18.61
C PHE A 121 13.96 12.06 20.03
N SER A 122 12.66 12.00 20.20
CA SER A 122 11.97 12.24 21.48
C SER A 122 10.89 11.18 21.72
N GLU A 123 10.34 11.14 22.93
CA GLU A 123 9.22 10.26 23.28
C GLU A 123 7.94 10.57 22.50
N SER A 124 7.80 11.77 21.96
CA SER A 124 6.68 12.15 21.08
C SER A 124 6.85 11.66 19.64
N LEU A 125 8.05 11.19 19.24
CA LEU A 125 8.33 10.68 17.91
C LEU A 125 7.60 9.35 17.70
N ARG A 126 6.94 9.22 16.55
CA ARG A 126 6.37 7.96 16.08
C ARG A 126 7.38 7.28 15.16
N TYR A 127 7.86 6.10 15.53
CA TYR A 127 8.84 5.35 14.75
C TYR A 127 8.19 4.47 13.66
N GLY A 128 6.96 4.02 13.87
CA GLY A 128 6.17 3.32 12.84
C GLY A 128 5.70 4.27 11.74
N SER A 129 5.89 3.89 10.48
CA SER A 129 5.50 4.72 9.33
C SER A 129 5.00 3.87 8.17
N VAL A 130 4.19 4.47 7.29
CA VAL A 130 3.68 3.82 6.09
C VAL A 130 4.83 3.41 5.16
N LEU A 131 5.75 4.34 4.88
CA LEU A 131 6.93 4.05 4.04
C LEU A 131 7.88 3.04 4.70
N GLY A 132 8.05 3.12 6.02
CA GLY A 132 8.84 2.14 6.78
C GLY A 132 8.28 0.72 6.66
N LYS A 133 6.97 0.57 6.79
CA LYS A 133 6.28 -0.72 6.61
C LYS A 133 6.42 -1.25 5.18
N ILE A 134 6.32 -0.39 4.16
CA ILE A 134 6.57 -0.78 2.76
C ILE A 134 8.03 -1.22 2.60
N GLY A 135 8.98 -0.46 3.17
CA GLY A 135 10.41 -0.74 3.12
C GLY A 135 10.75 -2.11 3.72
N LEU A 136 10.40 -2.31 4.99
CA LEU A 136 10.66 -3.55 5.71
C LEU A 136 9.90 -4.75 5.13
N GLY A 137 8.60 -4.62 4.86
CA GLY A 137 7.79 -5.71 4.34
C GLY A 137 8.25 -6.15 2.93
N SER A 138 8.59 -5.19 2.05
CA SER A 138 9.14 -5.53 0.73
C SER A 138 10.57 -6.06 0.79
N MET A 139 11.37 -5.62 1.76
CA MET A 139 12.71 -6.15 2.01
C MET A 139 12.65 -7.64 2.40
N LEU A 140 11.80 -8.00 3.37
CA LEU A 140 11.62 -9.40 3.78
C LEU A 140 11.15 -10.27 2.62
N ALA A 141 10.16 -9.82 1.85
CA ALA A 141 9.69 -10.54 0.68
C ALA A 141 10.77 -10.71 -0.40
N ALA A 142 11.63 -9.69 -0.59
CA ALA A 142 12.76 -9.73 -1.50
C ALA A 142 13.83 -10.73 -1.04
N LEU A 143 14.16 -10.75 0.26
CA LEU A 143 15.10 -11.73 0.84
C LEU A 143 14.56 -13.16 0.68
N TYR A 144 13.27 -13.39 0.97
CA TYR A 144 12.67 -14.71 0.72
C TYR A 144 12.71 -15.08 -0.77
N TYR A 145 12.52 -14.11 -1.67
CA TYR A 145 12.59 -14.36 -3.11
C TYR A 145 14.01 -14.76 -3.56
N VAL A 146 15.03 -14.15 -3.03
CA VAL A 146 16.43 -14.41 -3.40
C VAL A 146 16.92 -15.75 -2.85
N HIS A 147 16.55 -16.09 -1.61
CA HIS A 147 17.13 -17.25 -0.90
C HIS A 147 16.33 -18.54 -1.04
N PHE A 148 15.03 -18.48 -1.30
CA PHE A 148 14.18 -19.66 -1.28
C PHE A 148 13.55 -19.98 -2.63
N ARG A 149 13.41 -21.27 -2.90
CA ARG A 149 12.67 -21.78 -4.07
C ARG A 149 11.20 -21.46 -3.97
N ARG A 150 10.48 -21.45 -5.10
CA ARG A 150 9.07 -21.06 -5.18
C ARG A 150 8.17 -21.78 -4.16
N TRP A 151 8.30 -23.11 -4.05
CA TRP A 151 7.48 -23.90 -3.12
C TRP A 151 7.74 -23.53 -1.65
N THR A 152 9.00 -23.38 -1.27
CA THR A 152 9.39 -22.93 0.09
C THR A 152 8.79 -21.55 0.37
N ARG A 153 8.80 -20.63 -0.58
CA ARG A 153 8.19 -19.30 -0.42
C ARG A 153 6.66 -19.37 -0.24
N ILE A 154 5.98 -20.29 -0.95
CA ILE A 154 4.54 -20.53 -0.77
C ILE A 154 4.27 -21.02 0.66
N PHE A 155 5.05 -21.98 1.17
CA PHE A 155 4.91 -22.47 2.55
C PHE A 155 5.24 -21.38 3.58
N ILE A 156 6.28 -20.56 3.37
CA ILE A 156 6.59 -19.42 4.25
C ILE A 156 5.43 -18.42 4.26
N CYS A 157 4.91 -18.05 3.09
CA CYS A 157 3.78 -17.11 2.99
C CYS A 157 2.52 -17.66 3.69
N ALA A 158 2.18 -18.90 3.45
CA ALA A 158 1.07 -19.56 4.14
C ALA A 158 1.32 -19.67 5.65
N GLY A 159 2.55 -19.99 6.06
CA GLY A 159 2.96 -20.04 7.47
C GLY A 159 2.87 -18.67 8.17
N LEU A 160 3.25 -17.59 7.50
CA LEU A 160 3.06 -16.24 8.03
C LEU A 160 1.57 -15.90 8.23
N ILE A 161 0.72 -16.23 7.25
CA ILE A 161 -0.71 -15.93 7.31
C ILE A 161 -1.41 -16.80 8.37
N VAL A 162 -1.23 -18.11 8.31
CA VAL A 162 -1.88 -19.07 9.23
C VAL A 162 -1.29 -18.97 10.63
N GLY A 163 0.04 -18.89 10.75
CA GLY A 163 0.72 -18.74 12.03
C GLY A 163 0.30 -17.46 12.75
N TYR A 164 0.14 -16.36 12.01
CA TYR A 164 -0.38 -15.12 12.59
C TYR A 164 -1.83 -15.26 13.04
N ALA A 165 -2.69 -15.95 12.27
CA ALA A 165 -4.06 -16.24 12.70
C ALA A 165 -4.08 -17.05 14.00
N VAL A 166 -3.24 -18.07 14.11
CA VAL A 166 -3.10 -18.89 15.32
C VAL A 166 -2.63 -18.04 16.50
N LEU A 167 -1.58 -17.23 16.34
CA LEU A 167 -1.07 -16.35 17.40
C LEU A 167 -2.14 -15.38 17.90
N LEU A 168 -2.89 -14.75 16.98
CA LEU A 168 -3.96 -13.82 17.34
C LEU A 168 -5.13 -14.50 18.07
N ASN A 169 -5.38 -15.79 17.85
CA ASN A 169 -6.45 -16.51 18.55
C ASN A 169 -6.02 -17.05 19.91
N LEU A 170 -4.74 -17.40 20.06
CA LEU A 170 -4.25 -18.08 21.25
C LEU A 170 -3.67 -17.14 22.32
N ILE A 171 -3.16 -15.97 21.92
CA ILE A 171 -2.42 -15.10 22.82
C ILE A 171 -3.17 -13.78 23.02
N VAL A 172 -3.62 -13.55 24.25
CA VAL A 172 -4.13 -12.27 24.73
C VAL A 172 -2.97 -11.50 25.34
N ALA A 173 -2.96 -10.19 25.17
CA ALA A 173 -1.96 -9.31 25.79
C ALA A 173 -1.91 -9.49 27.30
N PRO A 174 -0.76 -9.84 27.92
CA PRO A 174 -0.65 -10.10 29.36
C PRO A 174 -0.99 -8.91 30.25
N ASP A 175 -0.84 -7.68 29.74
CA ASP A 175 -1.18 -6.43 30.41
C ASP A 175 -2.69 -6.10 30.36
N PHE A 176 -3.45 -6.77 29.48
CA PHE A 176 -4.92 -6.68 29.37
C PHE A 176 -5.57 -8.08 29.28
N PRO A 177 -5.41 -8.94 30.30
CA PRO A 177 -5.78 -10.37 30.18
C PRO A 177 -7.29 -10.63 30.02
N ASN A 178 -8.13 -9.66 30.38
CA ASN A 178 -9.59 -9.77 30.28
C ASN A 178 -10.15 -9.17 28.98
N SER A 179 -9.29 -8.68 28.08
CA SER A 179 -9.69 -8.10 26.79
C SER A 179 -9.74 -9.16 25.70
N SER A 180 -10.46 -8.84 24.60
CA SER A 180 -10.44 -9.70 23.41
C SER A 180 -9.05 -9.70 22.76
N PRO A 181 -8.55 -10.87 22.28
CA PRO A 181 -7.26 -10.94 21.58
C PRO A 181 -7.25 -10.16 20.25
N PHE A 182 -8.41 -9.71 19.78
CA PHE A 182 -8.55 -8.90 18.59
C PHE A 182 -8.77 -7.40 18.87
N SER A 183 -8.97 -7.00 20.14
CA SER A 183 -9.18 -5.58 20.51
C SER A 183 -7.88 -4.77 20.39
N VAL A 184 -8.01 -3.44 20.46
CA VAL A 184 -6.86 -2.53 20.38
C VAL A 184 -5.85 -2.79 21.50
N GLU A 185 -6.36 -2.98 22.72
CA GLU A 185 -5.56 -3.20 23.94
C GLU A 185 -5.12 -4.65 24.10
N GLY A 186 -6.02 -5.61 23.79
CA GLY A 186 -5.82 -7.03 24.07
C GLY A 186 -5.02 -7.81 23.02
N ASN A 187 -4.69 -7.21 21.88
CA ASN A 187 -3.95 -7.92 20.85
C ASN A 187 -2.47 -8.09 21.19
N PHE A 188 -1.94 -9.27 20.89
CA PHE A 188 -0.57 -9.68 21.14
C PHE A 188 0.48 -8.74 20.47
N ILE A 189 0.23 -8.25 19.26
CA ILE A 189 1.14 -7.34 18.56
C ILE A 189 1.24 -5.99 19.30
N GLY A 190 0.10 -5.45 19.74
CA GLY A 190 0.06 -4.23 20.52
C GLY A 190 0.81 -4.36 21.86
N TRP A 191 0.75 -5.53 22.48
CA TRP A 191 1.56 -5.82 23.67
C TRP A 191 3.06 -5.76 23.38
N LEU A 192 3.52 -6.41 22.31
CA LEU A 192 4.92 -6.34 21.88
C LEU A 192 5.35 -4.91 21.54
N ASP A 193 4.47 -4.15 20.88
CA ASP A 193 4.73 -2.73 20.57
C ASP A 193 4.92 -1.91 21.84
N ARG A 194 4.07 -2.08 22.85
CA ARG A 194 4.18 -1.39 24.14
C ARG A 194 5.45 -1.72 24.91
N LEU A 195 5.93 -2.98 24.76
CA LEU A 195 7.15 -3.41 25.46
C LEU A 195 8.44 -2.88 24.83
N SER A 196 8.47 -2.68 23.52
CA SER A 196 9.74 -2.55 22.82
C SER A 196 9.81 -1.40 21.81
N THR A 197 8.67 -0.84 21.37
CA THR A 197 8.68 0.26 20.41
C THR A 197 8.85 1.57 21.17
N PRO A 198 9.95 2.31 20.95
CA PRO A 198 10.14 3.61 21.61
C PRO A 198 9.15 4.64 21.07
N GLY A 199 8.89 5.68 21.85
CA GLY A 199 8.07 6.81 21.46
C GLY A 199 6.56 6.53 21.45
N ARG A 200 5.82 7.34 20.68
CA ARG A 200 4.35 7.26 20.63
C ARG A 200 3.89 6.21 19.63
N LEU A 201 2.90 5.39 20.02
CA LEU A 201 2.21 4.45 19.14
C LEU A 201 1.02 5.14 18.44
N SER A 202 0.64 4.61 17.27
CA SER A 202 -0.38 5.24 16.42
C SER A 202 -1.82 5.03 16.86
N CYS A 203 -2.08 3.97 17.60
CA CYS A 203 -3.43 3.63 18.04
C CYS A 203 -3.58 3.82 19.54
N GLY A 204 -4.61 4.53 19.94
CA GLY A 204 -5.07 4.66 21.32
C GLY A 204 -6.52 4.20 21.48
N GLY A 205 -7.02 4.19 22.68
CA GLY A 205 -8.39 3.79 22.98
C GLY A 205 -8.76 4.02 24.43
N THR A 206 -10.02 3.82 24.75
CA THR A 206 -10.52 3.88 26.14
C THR A 206 -10.84 2.47 26.62
N VAL A 207 -10.20 2.05 27.70
CA VAL A 207 -10.39 0.73 28.32
C VAL A 207 -10.87 0.93 29.75
N ASN A 208 -12.02 0.39 30.08
CA ASN A 208 -12.65 0.52 31.42
C ASN A 208 -12.74 1.99 31.90
N GLY A 209 -13.07 2.93 30.99
CA GLY A 209 -13.18 4.36 31.31
C GLY A 209 -11.86 5.13 31.39
N VAL A 210 -10.71 4.45 31.26
CA VAL A 210 -9.37 5.07 31.24
C VAL A 210 -8.90 5.24 29.80
N HIS A 211 -8.48 6.45 29.43
CA HIS A 211 -7.94 6.73 28.10
C HIS A 211 -6.46 6.40 28.03
N TYR A 212 -6.10 5.56 27.06
CA TYR A 212 -4.73 5.18 26.72
C TYR A 212 -4.35 5.77 25.35
N PRO A 213 -3.38 6.69 25.27
CA PRO A 213 -3.00 7.33 24.01
C PRO A 213 -2.17 6.43 23.08
N SER A 214 -1.58 5.35 23.61
CA SER A 214 -0.62 4.49 22.90
C SER A 214 -0.85 3.03 23.26
N LEU A 215 -1.64 2.31 22.47
CA LEU A 215 -1.96 0.89 22.69
C LEU A 215 -1.34 -0.04 21.66
N CYS A 216 -1.21 0.37 20.39
CA CYS A 216 -0.55 -0.41 19.35
C CYS A 216 -0.02 0.45 18.20
N GLU A 217 0.92 -0.08 17.43
CA GLU A 217 1.47 0.59 16.26
C GLU A 217 1.04 -0.12 14.97
N ALA A 218 0.14 0.50 14.23
CA ALA A 218 -0.38 -0.08 12.98
C ALA A 218 0.68 -0.26 11.88
N SER A 219 1.81 0.42 11.99
CA SER A 219 2.95 0.32 11.07
C SER A 219 4.24 -0.08 11.79
N GLY A 220 4.13 -0.79 12.92
CA GLY A 220 5.23 -1.27 13.74
C GLY A 220 6.03 -2.41 13.11
N LEU A 221 7.11 -2.77 13.77
CA LEU A 221 8.02 -3.83 13.34
C LEU A 221 7.32 -5.19 13.29
N TYR A 222 6.59 -5.55 14.36
CA TYR A 222 5.98 -6.86 14.52
C TYR A 222 4.85 -7.10 13.52
N VAL A 223 3.95 -6.13 13.36
CA VAL A 223 2.89 -6.25 12.34
C VAL A 223 3.46 -6.26 10.93
N THR A 224 4.60 -5.59 10.69
CA THR A 224 5.26 -5.55 9.38
C THR A 224 5.90 -6.88 9.01
N PHE A 225 6.37 -7.64 10.00
CA PHE A 225 6.88 -9.00 9.78
C PHE A 225 5.81 -9.88 9.11
N PHE A 226 4.59 -9.87 9.62
CA PHE A 226 3.48 -10.61 9.02
C PHE A 226 2.98 -9.96 7.72
N ALA A 227 3.00 -8.62 7.63
CA ALA A 227 2.61 -7.89 6.42
C ALA A 227 3.52 -8.21 5.22
N ALA A 228 4.74 -8.73 5.43
CA ALA A 228 5.59 -9.22 4.35
C ALA A 228 4.89 -10.27 3.47
N ALA A 229 3.94 -11.04 4.02
CA ALA A 229 3.11 -11.96 3.23
C ALA A 229 2.36 -11.26 2.10
N THR A 230 1.86 -10.03 2.31
CA THR A 230 1.21 -9.22 1.26
C THR A 230 2.18 -8.91 0.10
N ALA A 231 3.43 -8.55 0.40
CA ALA A 231 4.45 -8.35 -0.64
C ALA A 231 4.82 -9.68 -1.32
N MET A 232 4.86 -10.81 -0.57
CA MET A 232 5.10 -12.13 -1.15
C MET A 232 4.00 -12.53 -2.14
N LEU A 233 2.73 -12.26 -1.84
CA LEU A 233 1.62 -12.44 -2.80
C LEU A 233 1.88 -11.64 -4.08
N GLY A 234 2.37 -10.41 -3.95
CA GLY A 234 2.81 -9.61 -5.09
C GLY A 234 3.92 -10.30 -5.90
N THR A 235 4.93 -10.91 -5.25
CA THR A 235 6.00 -11.63 -5.99
C THR A 235 5.46 -12.79 -6.80
N PHE A 236 4.47 -13.53 -6.30
CA PHE A 236 3.84 -14.62 -7.06
C PHE A 236 3.08 -14.11 -8.28
N ALA A 237 2.35 -13.00 -8.16
CA ALA A 237 1.71 -12.34 -9.31
C ALA A 237 2.76 -11.87 -10.34
N GLY A 238 3.87 -11.30 -9.88
CA GLY A 238 4.99 -10.89 -10.74
C GLY A 238 5.63 -12.06 -11.51
N GLU A 239 5.78 -13.22 -10.85
CA GLU A 239 6.27 -14.45 -11.51
C GLU A 239 5.32 -14.97 -12.58
N ILE A 240 4.00 -14.91 -12.35
CA ILE A 240 3.00 -15.30 -13.35
C ILE A 240 3.19 -14.45 -14.62
N VAL A 241 3.30 -13.13 -14.46
CA VAL A 241 3.45 -12.21 -15.62
C VAL A 241 4.81 -12.36 -16.29
N ARG A 242 5.88 -12.58 -15.53
CA ARG A 242 7.23 -12.77 -16.08
C ARG A 242 7.42 -14.12 -16.76
N SER A 243 6.61 -15.12 -16.46
CA SER A 243 6.76 -16.47 -17.01
C SER A 243 6.72 -16.47 -18.55
N ALA A 244 7.71 -17.07 -19.17
CA ALA A 244 7.73 -17.30 -20.63
C ALA A 244 6.83 -18.48 -21.06
N ARG A 245 6.32 -19.28 -20.11
CA ARG A 245 5.56 -20.51 -20.40
C ARG A 245 4.13 -20.24 -20.87
N PHE A 246 3.59 -19.06 -20.62
CA PHE A 246 2.18 -18.75 -20.83
C PHE A 246 2.02 -17.59 -21.82
N SER A 247 1.02 -17.66 -22.68
CA SER A 247 0.57 -16.53 -23.50
C SER A 247 0.06 -15.39 -22.60
N CYS A 248 0.03 -14.15 -23.13
CA CYS A 248 -0.45 -13.00 -22.38
C CYS A 248 -1.87 -13.20 -21.83
N ALA A 249 -2.78 -13.76 -22.64
CA ALA A 249 -4.15 -14.06 -22.19
C ALA A 249 -4.17 -15.11 -21.06
N ARG A 250 -3.34 -16.16 -21.14
CA ARG A 250 -3.26 -17.19 -20.10
C ARG A 250 -2.67 -16.62 -18.78
N LYS A 251 -1.74 -15.67 -18.86
CA LYS A 251 -1.22 -14.96 -17.67
C LYS A 251 -2.33 -14.16 -16.98
N ALA A 252 -3.16 -13.43 -17.75
CA ALA A 252 -4.31 -12.72 -17.23
C ALA A 252 -5.28 -13.69 -16.52
N LEU A 253 -5.59 -14.82 -17.13
CA LEU A 253 -6.45 -15.85 -16.54
C LEU A 253 -5.84 -16.43 -15.24
N ASN A 254 -4.53 -16.69 -15.22
CA ASN A 254 -3.85 -17.18 -14.03
C ASN A 254 -3.86 -16.15 -12.87
N LEU A 255 -3.79 -14.84 -13.18
CA LEU A 255 -3.97 -13.78 -12.19
C LEU A 255 -5.40 -13.76 -11.64
N VAL A 256 -6.41 -13.91 -12.50
CA VAL A 256 -7.82 -14.01 -12.07
C VAL A 256 -8.02 -15.25 -11.19
N ALA A 257 -7.46 -16.40 -11.57
CA ALA A 257 -7.52 -17.62 -10.75
C ALA A 257 -6.83 -17.45 -9.39
N MET A 258 -5.68 -16.77 -9.36
CA MET A 258 -5.00 -16.40 -8.09
C MET A 258 -5.89 -15.49 -7.24
N ALA A 259 -6.50 -14.47 -7.82
CA ALA A 259 -7.39 -13.56 -7.12
C ALA A 259 -8.60 -14.32 -6.52
N ALA A 260 -9.24 -15.20 -7.29
CA ALA A 260 -10.36 -16.02 -6.83
C ALA A 260 -9.95 -16.96 -5.68
N GLY A 261 -8.78 -17.59 -5.77
CA GLY A 261 -8.26 -18.43 -4.70
C GLY A 261 -7.98 -17.65 -3.41
N LEU A 262 -7.38 -16.44 -3.53
CA LEU A 262 -7.15 -15.56 -2.39
C LEU A 262 -8.47 -15.05 -1.77
N LEU A 263 -9.48 -14.76 -2.61
CA LEU A 263 -10.81 -14.38 -2.14
C LEU A 263 -11.44 -15.50 -1.32
N ALA A 264 -11.46 -16.71 -1.85
CA ALA A 264 -12.02 -17.87 -1.15
C ALA A 264 -11.32 -18.12 0.19
N ALA A 265 -9.96 -18.09 0.19
CA ALA A 265 -9.18 -18.23 1.41
C ALA A 265 -9.46 -17.09 2.42
N GLY A 266 -9.60 -15.84 1.93
CA GLY A 266 -9.92 -14.68 2.77
C GLY A 266 -11.31 -14.78 3.41
N LEU A 267 -12.32 -15.21 2.65
CA LEU A 267 -13.69 -15.44 3.17
C LEU A 267 -13.72 -16.56 4.23
N VAL A 268 -12.94 -17.62 4.03
CA VAL A 268 -12.79 -18.67 5.06
C VAL A 268 -12.10 -18.11 6.31
N MET A 269 -11.02 -17.30 6.12
CA MET A 269 -10.25 -16.72 7.22
C MET A 269 -11.08 -15.76 8.09
N LEU A 270 -12.10 -15.09 7.51
CA LEU A 270 -13.03 -14.23 8.28
C LEU A 270 -13.78 -14.96 9.40
N LYS A 271 -13.93 -16.29 9.31
CA LYS A 271 -14.54 -17.08 10.38
C LYS A 271 -13.65 -17.20 11.62
N PHE A 272 -12.35 -16.99 11.46
CA PHE A 272 -11.35 -17.17 12.52
C PHE A 272 -10.78 -15.86 13.02
N VAL A 273 -10.61 -14.87 12.14
CA VAL A 273 -9.97 -13.60 12.48
C VAL A 273 -10.75 -12.45 11.84
N PRO A 274 -11.17 -11.45 12.62
CA PRO A 274 -11.91 -10.30 12.12
C PRO A 274 -11.06 -9.45 11.17
N LEU A 275 -11.76 -8.71 10.32
CA LEU A 275 -11.14 -7.82 9.33
C LEU A 275 -10.65 -6.55 10.01
N SER A 276 -9.34 -6.32 10.03
CA SER A 276 -8.75 -5.09 10.56
C SER A 276 -7.45 -4.74 9.82
N LYS A 277 -7.42 -3.52 9.25
CA LYS A 277 -6.21 -2.95 8.63
C LYS A 277 -5.14 -2.63 9.66
N LYS A 278 -5.53 -2.09 10.81
CA LYS A 278 -4.57 -1.67 11.85
C LYS A 278 -3.84 -2.87 12.44
N LEU A 279 -4.56 -3.96 12.63
CA LEU A 279 -4.01 -5.25 13.01
C LEU A 279 -3.32 -5.98 11.85
N TRP A 280 -3.54 -5.54 10.61
CA TRP A 280 -3.09 -6.23 9.39
C TRP A 280 -3.47 -7.70 9.41
N SER A 281 -4.72 -7.97 9.77
CA SER A 281 -5.19 -9.33 10.05
C SER A 281 -5.01 -10.28 8.86
N PRO A 282 -4.84 -11.58 9.07
CA PRO A 282 -4.77 -12.59 8.00
C PRO A 282 -5.92 -12.54 7.00
N SER A 283 -7.15 -12.30 7.47
CA SER A 283 -8.33 -12.08 6.62
C SER A 283 -8.16 -10.84 5.74
N PHE A 284 -7.65 -9.73 6.32
CA PHE A 284 -7.35 -8.51 5.59
C PHE A 284 -6.27 -8.72 4.51
N MET A 285 -5.16 -9.41 4.84
CA MET A 285 -4.08 -9.69 3.87
C MET A 285 -4.60 -10.44 2.64
N LEU A 286 -5.43 -11.48 2.86
CA LEU A 286 -5.96 -12.31 1.79
C LEU A 286 -6.98 -11.56 0.93
N LEU A 287 -7.91 -10.84 1.54
CA LEU A 287 -8.94 -10.10 0.80
C LEU A 287 -8.35 -8.94 0.00
N VAL A 288 -7.43 -8.16 0.61
CA VAL A 288 -6.76 -7.08 -0.14
C VAL A 288 -5.80 -7.64 -1.18
N GLY A 289 -5.09 -8.74 -0.88
CA GLY A 289 -4.27 -9.46 -1.86
C GLY A 289 -5.08 -9.94 -3.06
N SER A 290 -6.32 -10.45 -2.81
CA SER A 290 -7.27 -10.79 -3.87
C SER A 290 -7.65 -9.57 -4.71
N GLY A 291 -8.13 -8.49 -4.07
CA GLY A 291 -8.52 -7.25 -4.75
C GLY A 291 -7.39 -6.65 -5.57
N SER A 292 -6.18 -6.55 -4.98
CA SER A 292 -4.99 -6.05 -5.68
C SER A 292 -4.63 -6.90 -6.89
N THR A 293 -4.72 -8.24 -6.77
CA THR A 293 -4.45 -9.16 -7.88
C THR A 293 -5.51 -9.03 -8.98
N ALA A 294 -6.79 -8.90 -8.62
CA ALA A 294 -7.90 -8.74 -9.57
C ALA A 294 -7.80 -7.42 -10.35
N VAL A 295 -7.55 -6.31 -9.65
CA VAL A 295 -7.38 -5.00 -10.30
C VAL A 295 -6.13 -5.02 -11.20
N PHE A 296 -5.03 -5.59 -10.73
CA PHE A 296 -3.83 -5.74 -11.56
C PHE A 296 -4.09 -6.63 -12.79
N ALA A 297 -4.85 -7.73 -12.66
CA ALA A 297 -5.22 -8.58 -13.79
C ALA A 297 -6.01 -7.79 -14.85
N LEU A 298 -6.92 -6.90 -14.43
CA LEU A 298 -7.65 -6.00 -15.31
C LEU A 298 -6.71 -5.03 -16.05
N PHE A 299 -5.81 -4.36 -15.33
CA PHE A 299 -4.80 -3.46 -15.92
C PHE A 299 -3.91 -4.19 -16.91
N TYR A 300 -3.45 -5.40 -16.55
CA TYR A 300 -2.63 -6.25 -17.42
C TYR A 300 -3.41 -6.68 -18.67
N TYR A 301 -4.65 -7.10 -18.52
CA TYR A 301 -5.50 -7.48 -19.65
C TYR A 301 -5.71 -6.31 -20.62
N LEU A 302 -6.08 -5.14 -20.11
CA LEU A 302 -6.34 -3.97 -20.96
C LEU A 302 -5.07 -3.43 -21.62
N ALA A 303 -3.99 -3.24 -20.86
CA ALA A 303 -2.78 -2.57 -21.36
C ALA A 303 -1.80 -3.48 -22.11
N ASP A 304 -1.65 -4.76 -21.69
CA ASP A 304 -0.61 -5.65 -22.20
C ASP A 304 -1.17 -6.83 -23.02
N VAL A 305 -2.46 -7.20 -22.85
CA VAL A 305 -3.11 -8.22 -23.70
C VAL A 305 -3.89 -7.56 -24.83
N ARG A 306 -4.79 -6.62 -24.51
CA ARG A 306 -5.61 -5.90 -25.51
C ARG A 306 -4.87 -4.73 -26.16
N MET A 307 -3.68 -4.36 -25.63
CA MET A 307 -2.86 -3.23 -26.10
C MET A 307 -3.59 -1.87 -26.10
N TRP A 308 -4.66 -1.76 -25.33
CA TRP A 308 -5.38 -0.50 -25.16
C TRP A 308 -4.67 0.36 -24.13
N ARG A 309 -3.83 1.29 -24.59
CA ARG A 309 -2.88 2.05 -23.78
C ARG A 309 -3.18 3.55 -23.65
N GLY A 310 -4.21 4.07 -24.32
CA GLY A 310 -4.49 5.51 -24.33
C GLY A 310 -4.65 6.14 -22.93
N TRP A 311 -5.28 5.40 -22.01
CA TRP A 311 -5.52 5.83 -20.63
C TRP A 311 -4.30 5.64 -19.69
N THR A 312 -3.35 4.79 -20.05
CA THR A 312 -2.25 4.40 -19.14
C THR A 312 -1.30 5.53 -18.85
N THR A 313 -1.13 6.50 -19.77
CA THR A 313 -0.23 7.64 -19.61
C THR A 313 -0.63 8.51 -18.42
N PHE A 314 -1.94 8.72 -18.22
CA PHE A 314 -2.45 9.51 -17.10
C PHE A 314 -1.95 8.96 -15.76
N PHE A 315 -2.06 7.67 -15.55
CA PHE A 315 -1.59 6.99 -14.34
C PHE A 315 -0.07 6.84 -14.30
N ALA A 316 0.56 6.51 -15.44
CA ALA A 316 2.01 6.32 -15.50
C ALA A 316 2.79 7.59 -15.12
N VAL A 317 2.26 8.76 -15.39
CA VAL A 317 2.84 10.05 -14.95
C VAL A 317 3.06 10.07 -13.43
N ILE A 318 2.08 9.63 -12.67
CA ILE A 318 2.16 9.51 -11.20
C ILE A 318 3.01 8.31 -10.81
N GLY A 319 2.74 7.13 -11.40
CA GLY A 319 3.34 5.85 -11.03
C GLY A 319 4.85 5.78 -11.20
N LEU A 320 5.42 6.59 -12.11
CA LEU A 320 6.85 6.67 -12.36
C LEU A 320 7.63 7.37 -11.26
N ASN A 321 6.98 8.30 -10.56
CA ASN A 321 7.52 9.10 -9.47
C ASN A 321 6.71 8.94 -8.19
N SER A 322 6.17 7.75 -7.91
CA SER A 322 5.20 7.51 -6.84
C SER A 322 5.70 7.99 -5.45
N ILE A 323 6.95 7.71 -5.10
CA ILE A 323 7.53 8.16 -3.82
C ILE A 323 7.71 9.69 -3.82
N THR A 324 8.11 10.27 -4.94
CA THR A 324 8.28 11.72 -5.07
C THR A 324 6.95 12.45 -4.87
N VAL A 325 5.88 11.99 -5.52
CA VAL A 325 4.57 12.63 -5.37
C VAL A 325 4.01 12.45 -3.97
N TYR A 326 4.23 11.27 -3.35
CA TYR A 326 3.86 11.04 -1.96
C TYR A 326 4.55 12.05 -1.02
N MET A 327 5.88 12.21 -1.16
CA MET A 327 6.64 13.18 -0.38
C MET A 327 6.18 14.62 -0.63
N LEU A 328 6.02 15.00 -1.90
CA LEU A 328 5.59 16.36 -2.25
C LEU A 328 4.20 16.68 -1.71
N PHE A 329 3.27 15.73 -1.74
CA PHE A 329 1.92 15.95 -1.25
C PHE A 329 1.86 16.14 0.27
N HIS A 330 2.82 15.57 1.02
CA HIS A 330 2.92 15.76 2.48
C HIS A 330 3.73 17.01 2.89
N ILE A 331 4.62 17.49 2.02
CA ILE A 331 5.49 18.64 2.32
C ILE A 331 4.90 19.95 1.79
N PHE A 332 4.27 19.90 0.61
CA PHE A 332 3.73 21.07 -0.07
C PHE A 332 2.21 21.15 0.08
N ASP A 333 1.71 22.32 0.47
CA ASP A 333 0.28 22.58 0.60
C ASP A 333 -0.39 22.84 -0.76
N PHE A 334 -0.70 21.75 -1.47
CA PHE A 334 -1.43 21.83 -2.74
C PHE A 334 -2.86 22.36 -2.57
N TYR A 335 -3.48 22.13 -1.41
CA TYR A 335 -4.82 22.64 -1.13
C TYR A 335 -4.82 24.17 -1.00
N GLY A 336 -3.89 24.73 -0.22
CA GLY A 336 -3.72 26.18 -0.10
C GLY A 336 -3.35 26.84 -1.43
N ALA A 337 -2.45 26.21 -2.21
CA ALA A 337 -2.11 26.69 -3.56
C ALA A 337 -3.33 26.68 -4.49
N SER A 338 -4.14 25.60 -4.48
CA SER A 338 -5.38 25.52 -5.25
C SER A 338 -6.40 26.56 -4.81
N LYS A 339 -6.55 26.78 -3.51
CA LYS A 339 -7.45 27.79 -2.96
C LYS A 339 -7.07 29.22 -3.40
N PHE A 340 -5.78 29.50 -3.57
CA PHE A 340 -5.32 30.77 -4.12
C PHE A 340 -5.89 31.03 -5.53
N PHE A 341 -5.88 30.01 -6.42
CA PHE A 341 -6.38 30.15 -7.79
C PHE A 341 -7.89 30.01 -7.92
N LEU A 342 -8.50 29.13 -7.15
CA LEU A 342 -9.91 28.74 -7.27
C LEU A 342 -10.81 29.31 -6.16
N GLY A 343 -10.25 30.08 -5.21
CA GLY A 343 -10.97 30.65 -4.07
C GLY A 343 -12.15 31.50 -4.48
N GLY A 344 -12.00 32.34 -5.51
CA GLY A 344 -13.11 33.14 -6.04
C GLY A 344 -14.25 32.31 -6.64
N VAL A 345 -13.92 31.22 -7.32
CA VAL A 345 -14.93 30.29 -7.88
C VAL A 345 -15.60 29.52 -6.76
N SER A 346 -14.83 28.98 -5.82
CA SER A 346 -15.35 28.19 -4.70
C SER A 346 -16.25 29.01 -3.77
N ALA A 347 -15.97 30.31 -3.61
CA ALA A 347 -16.79 31.22 -2.81
C ALA A 347 -18.20 31.46 -3.38
N GLN A 348 -18.41 31.23 -4.67
CA GLN A 348 -19.73 31.33 -5.32
C GLN A 348 -20.59 30.08 -5.11
N ILE A 349 -20.01 29.01 -4.59
CA ILE A 349 -20.73 27.76 -4.33
C ILE A 349 -21.27 27.81 -2.90
N ALA A 350 -22.58 27.88 -2.77
CA ALA A 350 -23.26 28.00 -1.47
C ALA A 350 -23.02 26.77 -0.54
N ASN A 351 -22.86 25.59 -1.14
CA ASN A 351 -22.60 24.36 -0.37
C ASN A 351 -21.11 24.26 0.01
N PRO A 352 -20.77 24.20 1.31
CA PRO A 352 -19.36 24.13 1.76
C PRO A 352 -18.57 22.93 1.21
N SER A 353 -19.22 21.76 1.11
CA SER A 353 -18.57 20.56 0.54
C SER A 353 -18.39 20.68 -0.99
N GLY A 354 -19.31 21.32 -1.69
CA GLY A 354 -19.16 21.64 -3.12
C GLY A 354 -18.00 22.61 -3.36
N ALA A 355 -17.87 23.65 -2.52
CA ALA A 355 -16.75 24.57 -2.55
C ALA A 355 -15.40 23.85 -2.28
N ALA A 356 -15.35 22.99 -1.27
CA ALA A 356 -14.16 22.19 -0.94
C ALA A 356 -13.82 21.18 -2.05
N PHE A 357 -14.83 20.55 -2.68
CA PHE A 357 -14.62 19.66 -3.82
C PHE A 357 -13.89 20.35 -4.97
N VAL A 358 -14.30 21.55 -5.35
CA VAL A 358 -13.64 22.32 -6.43
C VAL A 358 -12.19 22.64 -6.08
N VAL A 359 -11.91 23.03 -4.84
CA VAL A 359 -10.54 23.29 -4.39
C VAL A 359 -9.70 22.00 -4.38
N ASN A 360 -10.26 20.85 -3.94
CA ASN A 360 -9.56 19.56 -3.99
C ASN A 360 -9.28 19.11 -5.43
N CYS A 361 -10.20 19.34 -6.38
CA CYS A 361 -9.96 19.10 -7.81
C CYS A 361 -8.73 19.89 -8.31
N GLY A 362 -8.63 21.16 -7.94
CA GLY A 362 -7.49 21.99 -8.28
C GLY A 362 -6.20 21.53 -7.62
N ALA A 363 -6.23 21.12 -6.36
CA ALA A 363 -5.08 20.57 -5.64
C ALA A 363 -4.55 19.30 -6.32
N PHE A 364 -5.44 18.38 -6.66
CA PHE A 364 -5.11 17.17 -7.42
C PHE A 364 -4.53 17.52 -8.80
N ALA A 365 -5.13 18.45 -9.53
CA ALA A 365 -4.65 18.87 -10.84
C ALA A 365 -3.23 19.49 -10.75
N LEU A 366 -2.96 20.33 -9.76
CA LEU A 366 -1.63 20.90 -9.53
C LEU A 366 -0.59 19.82 -9.22
N ALA A 367 -0.92 18.86 -8.35
CA ALA A 367 -0.04 17.73 -8.05
C ALA A 367 0.23 16.89 -9.31
N TRP A 368 -0.81 16.59 -10.10
CA TRP A 368 -0.65 15.86 -11.35
C TRP A 368 0.20 16.63 -12.37
N LEU A 369 -0.01 17.94 -12.53
CA LEU A 369 0.79 18.78 -13.44
C LEU A 369 2.27 18.84 -13.03
N ALA A 370 2.56 18.89 -11.73
CA ALA A 370 3.93 18.82 -11.24
C ALA A 370 4.59 17.49 -11.65
N MET A 371 3.86 16.35 -11.51
CA MET A 371 4.37 15.06 -11.96
C MET A 371 4.48 14.97 -13.48
N TYR A 372 3.55 15.57 -14.22
CA TYR A 372 3.61 15.64 -15.67
C TYR A 372 4.83 16.42 -16.17
N PHE A 373 5.18 17.52 -15.49
CA PHE A 373 6.41 18.27 -15.76
C PHE A 373 7.65 17.38 -15.57
N LEU A 374 7.76 16.67 -14.45
CA LEU A 374 8.87 15.73 -14.20
C LEU A 374 8.91 14.60 -15.24
N TYR A 375 7.73 14.08 -15.61
CA TYR A 375 7.61 13.07 -16.65
C TYR A 375 8.14 13.55 -18.01
N ARG A 376 7.75 14.77 -18.43
CA ARG A 376 8.23 15.40 -19.68
C ARG A 376 9.73 15.63 -19.67
N LYS A 377 10.29 16.03 -18.53
CA LYS A 377 11.74 16.22 -18.33
C LYS A 377 12.49 14.89 -18.14
N LYS A 378 11.80 13.75 -18.15
CA LYS A 378 12.38 12.41 -17.91
C LYS A 378 13.13 12.32 -16.57
N THR A 379 12.74 13.11 -15.58
CA THR A 379 13.31 13.11 -14.23
C THR A 379 12.54 12.11 -13.39
N PHE A 380 13.19 11.00 -13.04
CA PHE A 380 12.60 9.94 -12.23
C PHE A 380 13.46 9.71 -11.00
N LEU A 381 12.95 10.08 -9.84
CA LEU A 381 13.61 9.81 -8.56
C LEU A 381 13.35 8.34 -8.19
N LYS A 382 14.42 7.55 -8.19
CA LYS A 382 14.38 6.12 -7.87
C LYS A 382 14.95 5.90 -6.47
N VAL A 383 14.17 5.25 -5.64
CA VAL A 383 14.57 4.74 -4.32
C VAL A 383 14.72 3.21 -4.39
#